data_ec36c2c67191fabbdd8d12fad2164d31
#
_entry.id   ec36c2c67191fabbdd8d12fad2164d31
#
_cell.length_a   1.000
_cell.length_b   1.000
_cell.length_c   1.000
_cell.angle_alpha   90.00
_cell.angle_beta   90.00
_cell.angle_gamma   90.00
#
_symmetry.space_group_name_H-M   'P 1'
#
loop_
_entity.id
_entity.type
_entity.pdbx_description
1 polymer ?
#
loop_
_entity_poly.entity_id
_entity_poly.type
_entity_poly.pdbx_seq_one_letter_code
_entity_poly.pdbx_strand_id
1 'polypeptide(L)'
;MKTTIKLLALIVSVGLFLTACKKGSGTPTVYYEQQDQMGRPAINTVFNTRPSAKDSFNMIVPSAMNAMYQSSFQSRLLALNPGYTKNALGLDAPAFTGLLATDVLNASTTGKTTFFDGTNVLTGRALNDDVIDVELLLIFGGPSGTDNPGLTSDNVSSNDVAFSTSFPYLAQPH
;
A
#
# COMPACT_ATOMS: atom_id res chain seq x y z
N MET A 1 70.14 17.06 26.62
CA MET A 1 69.10 16.07 26.93
C MET A 1 67.67 16.66 27.24
N LYS A 2 67.56 17.72 28.03
CA LYS A 2 66.26 18.30 28.36
C LYS A 2 65.51 18.95 27.18
N THR A 3 66.20 19.52 26.23
CA THR A 3 65.64 20.19 25.03
C THR A 3 65.16 19.21 23.97
N THR A 4 65.82 18.11 23.77
CA THR A 4 65.47 17.05 22.82
C THR A 4 64.22 16.31 23.28
N ILE A 5 64.05 16.09 24.60
CA ILE A 5 62.83 15.43 25.16
C ILE A 5 61.60 16.34 25.00
N LYS A 6 61.73 17.66 25.14
CA LYS A 6 60.62 18.61 24.94
C LYS A 6 60.19 18.68 23.47
N LEU A 7 61.13 18.60 22.53
CA LEU A 7 60.82 18.59 21.11
C LEU A 7 60.16 17.31 20.68
N LEU A 8 60.57 16.15 21.23
CA LEU A 8 59.95 14.87 20.96
C LEU A 8 58.50 14.79 21.52
N ALA A 9 58.29 15.33 22.73
CA ALA A 9 56.95 15.39 23.32
C ALA A 9 56.00 16.29 22.53
N LEU A 10 56.51 17.40 21.95
CA LEU A 10 55.70 18.29 21.10
C LEU A 10 55.30 17.61 19.78
N ILE A 11 56.19 16.85 19.14
CA ILE A 11 55.93 16.14 17.89
C ILE A 11 54.91 15.02 18.12
N VAL A 12 54.96 14.31 19.24
CA VAL A 12 54.03 13.26 19.58
C VAL A 12 52.64 13.84 19.88
N SER A 13 52.55 14.98 20.56
CA SER A 13 51.26 15.63 20.84
C SER A 13 50.57 16.18 19.58
N VAL A 14 51.33 16.75 18.61
CA VAL A 14 50.81 17.22 17.33
C VAL A 14 50.37 16.03 16.46
N GLY A 15 51.09 14.90 16.50
CA GLY A 15 50.68 13.68 15.78
C GLY A 15 49.38 13.07 16.28
N LEU A 16 49.06 13.18 17.57
CA LEU A 16 47.79 12.65 18.13
C LEU A 16 46.56 13.50 17.75
N PHE A 17 46.73 14.79 17.46
CA PHE A 17 45.61 15.64 17.03
C PHE A 17 45.25 15.49 15.54
N LEU A 18 46.10 14.88 14.71
CA LEU A 18 45.85 14.70 13.27
C LEU A 18 45.07 13.41 12.95
N THR A 19 44.90 12.51 13.94
CA THR A 19 44.12 11.27 13.74
C THR A 19 42.66 11.37 14.17
N ALA A 20 42.26 12.49 14.77
CA ALA A 20 40.90 12.68 15.24
C ALA A 20 40.11 13.53 14.24
N CYS A 21 39.75 13.01 13.10
CA CYS A 21 38.55 13.32 12.33
C CYS A 21 38.61 12.68 10.94
N LYS A 22 38.61 11.37 10.87
CA LYS A 22 37.93 10.76 9.74
C LYS A 22 36.40 10.86 10.03
N LYS A 23 35.86 12.02 9.71
CA LYS A 23 34.44 12.15 9.51
C LYS A 23 34.10 11.14 8.41
N GLY A 24 33.48 10.02 8.79
CA GLY A 24 33.06 9.04 7.82
C GLY A 24 32.24 9.75 6.74
N SER A 25 32.71 9.73 5.51
CA SER A 25 31.95 10.17 4.34
C SER A 25 30.85 9.14 4.01
N GLY A 26 30.16 8.67 5.03
CA GLY A 26 28.94 7.93 4.84
C GLY A 26 27.89 8.91 4.32
N THR A 27 27.30 8.62 3.19
CA THR A 27 26.09 9.30 2.77
C THR A 27 25.13 9.29 3.95
N PRO A 28 24.58 10.43 4.38
CA PRO A 28 23.66 10.45 5.51
C PRO A 28 22.51 9.48 5.21
N THR A 29 22.22 8.59 6.15
CA THR A 29 21.07 7.70 6.02
C THR A 29 19.82 8.58 6.04
N VAL A 30 19.13 8.62 4.92
CA VAL A 30 17.85 9.32 4.81
C VAL A 30 16.76 8.39 5.34
N TYR A 31 16.04 8.85 6.34
CA TYR A 31 14.86 8.17 6.86
C TYR A 31 13.63 8.81 6.25
N TYR A 32 12.71 7.99 5.76
CA TYR A 32 11.42 8.43 5.27
C TYR A 32 10.36 7.99 6.28
N GLU A 33 9.56 8.93 6.71
CA GLU A 33 8.36 8.63 7.47
C GLU A 33 7.22 8.40 6.48
N GLN A 34 6.50 7.28 6.65
CA GLN A 34 5.32 7.02 5.84
C GLN A 34 4.16 7.85 6.38
N GLN A 35 3.69 8.81 5.60
CA GLN A 35 2.54 9.65 5.94
C GLN A 35 1.25 9.09 5.35
N ASP A 36 1.34 8.49 4.16
CA ASP A 36 0.23 7.88 3.45
C ASP A 36 0.75 6.89 2.41
N GLN A 37 -0.15 6.10 1.84
CA GLN A 37 0.20 5.16 0.78
C GLN A 37 -0.90 5.12 -0.28
N MET A 38 -0.53 4.81 -1.51
CA MET A 38 -1.48 4.59 -2.58
C MET A 38 -2.04 3.17 -2.47
N GLY A 39 -3.28 3.07 -2.04
CA GLY A 39 -4.02 1.83 -1.89
C GLY A 39 -5.00 1.59 -3.04
N ARG A 40 -5.79 0.55 -2.87
CA ARG A 40 -6.92 0.24 -3.74
C ARG A 40 -8.12 1.08 -3.33
N PRO A 41 -8.97 1.49 -4.28
CA PRO A 41 -10.20 2.22 -3.95
C PRO A 41 -11.05 1.45 -2.94
N ALA A 42 -11.67 2.19 -2.05
CA ALA A 42 -12.64 1.73 -1.05
C ALA A 42 -12.14 0.74 0.04
N ILE A 43 -11.00 0.05 -0.11
CA ILE A 43 -10.58 -0.98 0.85
C ILE A 43 -10.50 -0.44 2.27
N ASN A 44 -9.73 0.64 2.49
CA ASN A 44 -9.63 1.25 3.80
C ASN A 44 -10.99 1.80 4.30
N THR A 45 -11.84 2.27 3.39
CA THR A 45 -13.16 2.80 3.74
C THR A 45 -14.13 1.72 4.18
N VAL A 46 -14.15 0.57 3.49
CA VAL A 46 -15.08 -0.53 3.73
C VAL A 46 -14.66 -1.38 4.93
N PHE A 47 -13.36 -1.69 5.03
CA PHE A 47 -12.87 -2.65 6.00
C PHE A 47 -12.45 -2.02 7.33
N ASN A 48 -12.06 -0.75 7.36
CA ASN A 48 -11.78 -0.01 8.59
C ASN A 48 -12.92 0.97 8.90
N THR A 49 -13.69 0.69 9.95
CA THR A 49 -14.91 1.44 10.27
C THR A 49 -14.67 2.67 11.15
N ARG A 50 -13.52 2.75 11.83
CA ARG A 50 -13.18 3.86 12.74
C ARG A 50 -12.13 4.77 12.08
N PRO A 51 -12.24 6.10 12.20
CA PRO A 51 -11.25 7.04 11.65
C PRO A 51 -9.82 6.71 12.08
N SER A 52 -9.58 6.49 13.37
CA SER A 52 -8.25 6.14 13.90
C SER A 52 -7.68 4.82 13.32
N ALA A 53 -8.54 3.86 12.97
CA ALA A 53 -8.09 2.63 12.32
C ALA A 53 -7.71 2.88 10.85
N LYS A 54 -8.40 3.80 10.17
CA LYS A 54 -8.06 4.21 8.80
C LYS A 54 -6.71 4.93 8.75
N ASP A 55 -6.49 5.86 9.67
CA ASP A 55 -5.22 6.58 9.79
C ASP A 55 -4.08 5.61 10.08
N SER A 56 -4.27 4.71 11.07
CA SER A 56 -3.27 3.68 11.40
C SER A 56 -2.97 2.76 10.23
N PHE A 57 -3.99 2.39 9.44
CA PHE A 57 -3.83 1.53 8.28
C PHE A 57 -2.97 2.19 7.20
N ASN A 58 -3.18 3.48 6.94
CA ASN A 58 -2.39 4.25 5.97
C ASN A 58 -0.92 4.41 6.38
N MET A 59 -0.64 4.34 7.68
CA MET A 59 0.72 4.52 8.23
C MET A 59 1.52 3.21 8.33
N ILE A 60 0.89 2.06 8.16
CA ILE A 60 1.56 0.76 8.27
C ILE A 60 2.34 0.44 6.99
N VAL A 61 3.58 -0.02 7.17
CA VAL A 61 4.38 -0.48 6.04
C VAL A 61 3.73 -1.70 5.37
N PRO A 62 3.74 -1.79 4.04
CA PRO A 62 3.02 -2.85 3.29
C PRO A 62 3.35 -4.27 3.77
N SER A 63 4.59 -4.56 4.13
CA SER A 63 5.02 -5.87 4.61
C SER A 63 4.39 -6.30 5.94
N ALA A 64 3.89 -5.37 6.74
CA ALA A 64 3.22 -5.65 8.02
C ALA A 64 1.69 -5.67 7.91
N MET A 65 1.10 -5.12 6.85
CA MET A 65 -0.34 -4.92 6.73
C MET A 65 -1.12 -6.22 6.84
N ASN A 66 -0.72 -7.26 6.12
CA ASN A 66 -1.42 -8.54 6.13
C ASN A 66 -1.49 -9.13 7.55
N ALA A 67 -0.37 -9.21 8.25
CA ALA A 67 -0.31 -9.76 9.60
C ALA A 67 -1.17 -8.97 10.60
N MET A 68 -1.31 -7.67 10.42
CA MET A 68 -2.04 -6.80 11.34
C MET A 68 -3.55 -6.72 11.06
N TYR A 69 -3.94 -6.79 9.80
CA TYR A 69 -5.31 -6.43 9.39
C TYR A 69 -6.13 -7.56 8.81
N GLN A 70 -5.52 -8.65 8.30
CA GLN A 70 -6.24 -9.74 7.65
C GLN A 70 -7.40 -10.28 8.50
N SER A 71 -7.16 -10.55 9.78
CA SER A 71 -8.19 -11.10 10.68
C SER A 71 -9.36 -10.14 10.91
N SER A 72 -9.09 -8.84 11.04
CA SER A 72 -10.13 -7.81 11.19
C SER A 72 -10.91 -7.64 9.90
N PHE A 73 -10.25 -7.69 8.75
CA PHE A 73 -10.87 -7.63 7.44
C PHE A 73 -11.78 -8.85 7.19
N GLN A 74 -11.33 -10.04 7.58
CA GLN A 74 -12.16 -11.24 7.50
C GLN A 74 -13.42 -11.13 8.37
N SER A 75 -13.27 -10.64 9.59
CA SER A 75 -14.41 -10.41 10.48
C SER A 75 -15.38 -9.38 9.87
N ARG A 76 -14.84 -8.35 9.24
CA ARG A 76 -15.66 -7.34 8.58
C ARG A 76 -16.36 -7.88 7.32
N LEU A 77 -15.67 -8.66 6.50
CA LEU A 77 -16.27 -9.33 5.32
C LEU A 77 -17.47 -10.19 5.73
N LEU A 78 -17.29 -11.03 6.74
CA LEU A 78 -18.35 -11.91 7.23
C LEU A 78 -19.47 -11.16 7.93
N ALA A 79 -19.21 -9.97 8.47
CA ALA A 79 -20.26 -9.08 8.98
C ALA A 79 -21.05 -8.40 7.85
N LEU A 80 -20.39 -8.07 6.74
CA LEU A 80 -21.04 -7.49 5.55
C LEU A 80 -21.84 -8.54 4.77
N ASN A 81 -21.29 -9.73 4.64
CA ASN A 81 -21.91 -10.86 3.94
C ASN A 81 -21.79 -12.14 4.80
N PRO A 82 -22.74 -12.40 5.71
CA PRO A 82 -22.71 -13.59 6.54
C PRO A 82 -22.77 -14.91 5.77
N GLY A 83 -23.29 -14.88 4.54
CA GLY A 83 -23.35 -16.03 3.63
C GLY A 83 -22.10 -16.24 2.78
N TYR A 84 -21.06 -15.46 2.98
CA TYR A 84 -19.85 -15.53 2.17
C TYR A 84 -19.19 -16.91 2.27
N THR A 85 -19.03 -17.58 1.14
CA THR A 85 -18.28 -18.84 1.02
C THR A 85 -17.05 -18.65 0.16
N LYS A 86 -17.26 -18.25 -1.09
CA LYS A 86 -16.23 -17.89 -2.08
C LYS A 86 -16.73 -16.76 -2.94
N ASN A 87 -15.84 -15.99 -3.51
CA ASN A 87 -16.17 -14.98 -4.49
C ASN A 87 -16.00 -15.49 -5.94
N ALA A 88 -16.28 -14.65 -6.91
CA ALA A 88 -16.17 -14.96 -8.34
C ALA A 88 -14.72 -15.31 -8.79
N LEU A 89 -13.71 -15.02 -8.00
CA LEU A 89 -12.32 -15.47 -8.22
C LEU A 89 -12.03 -16.83 -7.55
N GLY A 90 -13.03 -17.47 -6.92
CA GLY A 90 -12.86 -18.73 -6.22
C GLY A 90 -12.21 -18.62 -4.84
N LEU A 91 -11.97 -17.40 -4.33
CA LEU A 91 -11.30 -17.15 -3.07
C LEU A 91 -12.29 -17.25 -1.90
N ASP A 92 -11.92 -18.00 -0.87
CA ASP A 92 -12.62 -18.01 0.41
C ASP A 92 -12.31 -16.76 1.24
N ALA A 93 -12.97 -16.59 2.38
CA ALA A 93 -12.83 -15.40 3.20
C ALA A 93 -11.39 -15.14 3.67
N PRO A 94 -10.63 -16.13 4.19
CA PRO A 94 -9.22 -15.92 4.54
C PRO A 94 -8.35 -15.50 3.36
N ALA A 95 -8.48 -16.18 2.22
CA ALA A 95 -7.68 -15.88 1.04
C ALA A 95 -8.01 -14.52 0.46
N PHE A 96 -9.29 -14.17 0.33
CA PHE A 96 -9.71 -12.88 -0.19
C PHE A 96 -9.25 -11.72 0.73
N THR A 97 -9.51 -11.82 2.02
CA THR A 97 -9.12 -10.76 2.96
C THR A 97 -7.61 -10.68 3.16
N GLY A 98 -6.89 -11.77 2.98
CA GLY A 98 -5.42 -11.77 2.93
C GLY A 98 -4.86 -10.94 1.78
N LEU A 99 -5.50 -11.01 0.60
CA LEU A 99 -5.16 -10.13 -0.54
C LEU A 99 -5.50 -8.66 -0.26
N LEU A 100 -6.68 -8.41 0.31
CA LEU A 100 -7.13 -7.04 0.58
C LEU A 100 -6.34 -6.35 1.67
N ALA A 101 -5.85 -7.11 2.66
CA ALA A 101 -5.14 -6.56 3.81
C ALA A 101 -3.80 -5.92 3.44
N THR A 102 -3.14 -6.36 2.37
CA THR A 102 -2.00 -5.64 1.78
C THR A 102 -2.52 -4.66 0.73
N ASP A 103 -3.03 -3.55 1.20
CA ASP A 103 -3.72 -2.56 0.35
C ASP A 103 -2.72 -1.61 -0.32
N VAL A 104 -2.05 -2.11 -1.34
CA VAL A 104 -1.10 -1.34 -2.16
C VAL A 104 -1.36 -1.59 -3.65
N LEU A 105 -1.05 -0.62 -4.49
CA LEU A 105 -1.02 -0.82 -5.93
C LEU A 105 0.24 -1.59 -6.30
N ASN A 106 0.04 -2.75 -6.91
CA ASN A 106 1.14 -3.53 -7.46
C ASN A 106 1.56 -2.96 -8.81
N ALA A 107 2.85 -2.98 -9.09
CA ALA A 107 3.41 -2.61 -10.39
C ALA A 107 3.95 -3.83 -11.12
N SER A 108 3.64 -3.96 -12.39
CA SER A 108 4.29 -4.94 -13.26
C SER A 108 5.42 -4.25 -14.04
N THR A 109 6.63 -4.81 -13.98
CA THR A 109 7.79 -4.30 -14.71
C THR A 109 7.96 -4.97 -16.06
N THR A 110 7.25 -6.05 -16.33
CA THR A 110 7.44 -6.89 -17.54
C THR A 110 6.14 -7.26 -18.23
N GLY A 111 5.03 -7.19 -17.53
CA GLY A 111 3.72 -7.57 -18.04
C GLY A 111 2.82 -6.37 -18.32
N LYS A 112 1.72 -6.63 -19.00
CA LYS A 112 0.65 -5.66 -19.17
C LYS A 112 -0.02 -5.43 -17.81
N THR A 113 -0.26 -4.17 -17.46
CA THR A 113 -1.05 -3.85 -16.26
C THR A 113 -2.49 -4.31 -16.42
N THR A 114 -3.03 -4.91 -15.38
CA THR A 114 -4.39 -5.45 -15.36
C THR A 114 -4.95 -5.42 -13.95
N PHE A 115 -6.27 -5.47 -13.86
CA PHE A 115 -6.97 -5.61 -12.58
C PHE A 115 -6.70 -7.00 -11.96
N PHE A 116 -6.76 -8.05 -12.77
CA PHE A 116 -6.43 -9.42 -12.39
C PHE A 116 -6.01 -10.20 -13.64
N ASP A 117 -4.87 -10.88 -13.58
CA ASP A 117 -4.32 -11.65 -14.71
C ASP A 117 -4.47 -13.17 -14.54
N GLY A 118 -5.27 -13.59 -13.55
CA GLY A 118 -5.42 -15.00 -13.17
C GLY A 118 -4.51 -15.42 -12.00
N THR A 119 -3.51 -14.62 -11.67
CA THR A 119 -2.56 -14.88 -10.58
C THR A 119 -2.34 -13.65 -9.71
N ASN A 120 -2.09 -12.50 -10.37
CA ASN A 120 -1.76 -11.25 -9.68
C ASN A 120 -2.98 -10.35 -9.63
N VAL A 121 -3.23 -9.81 -8.45
CA VAL A 121 -4.32 -8.87 -8.20
C VAL A 121 -3.77 -7.45 -8.27
N LEU A 122 -4.44 -6.61 -9.06
CA LEU A 122 -4.14 -5.18 -9.18
C LEU A 122 -2.69 -4.88 -9.54
N THR A 123 -2.27 -5.31 -10.70
CA THR A 123 -1.02 -4.85 -11.32
C THR A 123 -1.19 -3.51 -12.03
N GLY A 124 -2.36 -2.91 -11.90
CA GLY A 124 -2.75 -1.62 -12.45
C GLY A 124 -4.20 -1.63 -12.93
N ARG A 125 -4.70 -0.45 -13.29
CA ARG A 125 -6.03 -0.25 -13.85
C ARG A 125 -6.01 0.91 -14.85
N ALA A 126 -6.94 0.90 -15.79
CA ALA A 126 -7.21 2.07 -16.61
C ALA A 126 -8.06 3.09 -15.82
N LEU A 127 -8.05 4.35 -16.26
CA LEU A 127 -8.84 5.42 -15.61
C LEU A 127 -10.34 5.16 -15.68
N ASN A 128 -10.79 4.42 -16.68
CA ASN A 128 -12.20 4.10 -16.92
C ASN A 128 -12.63 2.73 -16.36
N ASP A 129 -11.76 2.02 -15.65
CA ASP A 129 -12.13 0.76 -15.02
C ASP A 129 -13.09 1.01 -13.84
N ASP A 130 -14.19 0.30 -13.82
CA ASP A 130 -15.17 0.34 -12.75
C ASP A 130 -14.72 -0.55 -11.59
N VAL A 131 -13.87 0.01 -10.74
CA VAL A 131 -13.24 -0.73 -9.65
C VAL A 131 -14.20 -0.97 -8.50
N ILE A 132 -15.12 -0.05 -8.25
CA ILE A 132 -16.08 -0.17 -7.15
C ILE A 132 -17.06 -1.32 -7.42
N ASP A 133 -17.61 -1.43 -8.62
CA ASP A 133 -18.48 -2.54 -8.98
C ASP A 133 -17.76 -3.89 -8.87
N VAL A 134 -16.48 -3.96 -9.29
CA VAL A 134 -15.69 -5.18 -9.11
C VAL A 134 -15.49 -5.53 -7.63
N GLU A 135 -15.22 -4.55 -6.78
CA GLU A 135 -15.08 -4.79 -5.33
C GLU A 135 -16.39 -5.26 -4.70
N LEU A 136 -17.50 -4.61 -5.04
CA LEU A 136 -18.82 -5.01 -4.58
C LEU A 136 -19.19 -6.42 -5.05
N LEU A 137 -18.91 -6.73 -6.31
CA LEU A 137 -19.12 -8.07 -6.87
C LEU A 137 -18.32 -9.14 -6.09
N LEU A 138 -17.06 -8.86 -5.76
CA LEU A 138 -16.21 -9.79 -5.01
C LEU A 138 -16.65 -9.97 -3.55
N ILE A 139 -17.30 -8.96 -2.96
CA ILE A 139 -17.84 -9.04 -1.59
C ILE A 139 -19.18 -9.74 -1.56
N PHE A 140 -20.08 -9.42 -2.49
CA PHE A 140 -21.50 -9.80 -2.41
C PHE A 140 -21.96 -10.77 -3.49
N GLY A 141 -21.26 -10.87 -4.62
CA GLY A 141 -21.73 -11.63 -5.78
C GLY A 141 -21.62 -13.16 -5.69
N GLY A 142 -20.91 -13.66 -4.67
CA GLY A 142 -20.72 -15.10 -4.51
C GLY A 142 -19.88 -15.77 -5.60
N PRO A 143 -19.84 -17.10 -5.68
CA PRO A 143 -19.00 -17.84 -6.63
C PRO A 143 -19.33 -17.60 -8.11
N SER A 144 -20.59 -17.32 -8.40
CA SER A 144 -21.08 -17.05 -9.76
C SER A 144 -21.14 -15.56 -10.12
N GLY A 145 -20.89 -14.67 -9.15
CA GLY A 145 -21.07 -13.24 -9.31
C GLY A 145 -22.54 -12.78 -9.34
N THR A 146 -23.50 -13.67 -9.05
CA THR A 146 -24.94 -13.39 -9.19
C THR A 146 -25.71 -13.38 -7.87
N ASP A 147 -25.04 -13.70 -6.77
CA ASP A 147 -25.64 -13.58 -5.44
C ASP A 147 -25.80 -12.09 -5.09
N ASN A 148 -26.86 -11.74 -4.37
CA ASN A 148 -27.15 -10.37 -3.93
C ASN A 148 -27.05 -9.29 -5.04
N PRO A 149 -27.72 -9.39 -6.18
CA PRO A 149 -27.51 -8.52 -7.33
C PRO A 149 -27.77 -7.03 -7.04
N GLY A 150 -28.54 -6.70 -6.00
CA GLY A 150 -28.74 -5.32 -5.56
C GLY A 150 -27.59 -4.70 -4.78
N LEU A 151 -26.51 -5.47 -4.50
CA LEU A 151 -25.34 -5.03 -3.74
C LEU A 151 -24.03 -5.12 -4.56
N THR A 152 -24.10 -5.48 -5.83
CA THR A 152 -22.92 -5.74 -6.67
C THR A 152 -22.59 -4.58 -7.61
N SER A 153 -23.23 -3.43 -7.46
CA SER A 153 -22.96 -2.22 -8.24
C SER A 153 -23.25 -0.97 -7.40
N ASP A 154 -22.50 0.08 -7.61
CA ASP A 154 -22.76 1.42 -7.07
C ASP A 154 -23.70 2.25 -7.99
N ASN A 155 -24.11 1.66 -9.13
CA ASN A 155 -24.96 2.26 -10.16
C ASN A 155 -24.33 3.48 -10.86
N VAL A 156 -23.01 3.61 -10.83
CA VAL A 156 -22.25 4.59 -11.60
C VAL A 156 -21.44 3.86 -12.67
N SER A 157 -22.00 3.78 -13.88
CA SER A 157 -21.46 2.96 -14.97
C SER A 157 -20.48 3.71 -15.90
N SER A 158 -20.31 5.00 -15.71
CA SER A 158 -19.43 5.79 -16.57
C SER A 158 -18.92 7.04 -15.86
N ASN A 159 -17.75 7.51 -16.30
CA ASN A 159 -17.20 8.78 -15.84
C ASN A 159 -18.04 9.95 -16.34
N ASP A 160 -18.31 10.91 -15.48
CA ASP A 160 -19.15 12.09 -15.76
C ASP A 160 -18.44 13.17 -16.54
N VAL A 161 -17.11 13.23 -16.46
CA VAL A 161 -16.26 14.19 -17.19
C VAL A 161 -15.17 13.45 -17.93
N ALA A 162 -14.92 13.85 -19.20
CA ALA A 162 -13.90 13.22 -20.01
C ALA A 162 -12.49 13.37 -19.40
N PHE A 163 -11.70 12.31 -19.52
CA PHE A 163 -10.30 12.33 -19.08
C PHE A 163 -9.47 13.26 -19.97
N SER A 164 -8.52 13.98 -19.35
CA SER A 164 -7.55 14.77 -20.08
C SER A 164 -6.56 13.89 -20.85
N THR A 165 -6.11 14.38 -22.01
CA THR A 165 -5.09 13.70 -22.82
C THR A 165 -3.67 13.93 -22.31
N SER A 166 -3.49 14.82 -21.33
CA SER A 166 -2.22 15.13 -20.68
C SER A 166 -2.39 15.19 -19.16
N PHE A 167 -1.29 15.08 -18.42
CA PHE A 167 -1.31 15.21 -16.96
C PHE A 167 -1.75 16.62 -16.51
N PRO A 168 -2.60 16.73 -15.47
CA PRO A 168 -3.29 15.66 -14.76
C PRO A 168 -4.42 15.06 -15.62
N TYR A 169 -4.50 13.73 -15.67
CA TYR A 169 -5.45 13.02 -16.54
C TYR A 169 -6.89 13.05 -16.02
N LEU A 170 -7.06 13.23 -14.73
CA LEU A 170 -8.38 13.33 -14.11
C LEU A 170 -8.90 14.77 -14.21
N ALA A 171 -10.21 14.92 -14.37
CA ALA A 171 -10.89 16.18 -14.24
C ALA A 171 -10.74 16.74 -12.81
N GLN A 172 -10.96 18.05 -12.66
CA GLN A 172 -11.01 18.66 -11.34
C GLN A 172 -12.22 18.14 -10.55
N PRO A 173 -12.09 17.92 -9.23
CA PRO A 173 -13.23 17.57 -8.39
C PRO A 173 -14.30 18.68 -8.43
N HIS A 174 -15.55 18.29 -8.30
CA HIS A 174 -16.69 19.20 -8.24
C HIS A 174 -16.78 19.89 -6.89
#